data_3a9f1ea7de6aed9b3eb4d5dcf3524ffa
#
_entry.id   3a9f1ea7de6aed9b3eb4d5dcf3524ffa
#
_cell.length_a   1.000
_cell.length_b   1.000
_cell.length_c   1.000
_cell.angle_alpha   90.00
_cell.angle_beta   90.00
_cell.angle_gamma   90.00
#
_symmetry.space_group_name_H-M   'P 1'
#
loop_
_entity.id
_entity.type
_entity.pdbx_description
1 polymer ?
#
loop_
_entity_poly.entity_id
_entity_poly.type
_entity_poly.pdbx_seq_one_letter_code
_entity_poly.pdbx_strand_id
1 'polypeptide(L)'
;MANELKKYILSAHIVLMVLLFSACNGKSKTSFMQEGGDTLNLRYAENLQIVKYQHYTQVTLRNPWDTLKTLHTYLLVNKQDSCPSSLPEGTIVRVPLSNSLIFSSVHCGLLQELGALDKIKGVCDLQYIRVPAILESCRKKEITDAGSSMNPDIEKVIDMHPDGILLSPYENSGGYGRIEKLNIPILECADYMETSALGRAEWVRFYGLLFGKEAEADSLFAGVEEAYLSLRNQVKDITPKPTVITELKTGGTWYVPGGNSTMAKLYADAGARYIFADIPQSGSASLAFETVFDKGCLLYTSPSPRDRQKS
;
A
#
# COMPACT_ATOMS: atom_id res chain seq x y z
N MET A 1 44.31 65.13 -9.01
CA MET A 1 43.70 64.24 -10.01
C MET A 1 43.63 62.77 -9.62
N ALA A 2 44.68 62.13 -9.10
CA ALA A 2 44.69 60.72 -8.81
C ALA A 2 43.68 60.28 -7.67
N ASN A 3 43.42 61.13 -6.67
CA ASN A 3 42.51 60.82 -5.58
C ASN A 3 41.00 60.90 -5.96
N GLU A 4 40.65 61.77 -6.86
CA GLU A 4 39.26 61.87 -7.34
C GLU A 4 38.96 60.68 -8.29
N LEU A 5 39.92 60.26 -9.12
CA LEU A 5 39.77 59.11 -9.98
C LEU A 5 39.55 57.81 -9.16
N LYS A 6 40.23 57.65 -8.06
CA LYS A 6 40.03 56.51 -7.13
C LYS A 6 38.63 56.47 -6.49
N LYS A 7 38.06 57.65 -6.13
CA LYS A 7 36.72 57.74 -5.62
C LYS A 7 35.65 57.33 -6.63
N TYR A 8 35.80 57.74 -7.89
CA TYR A 8 34.86 57.33 -8.96
C TYR A 8 34.99 55.84 -9.30
N ILE A 9 36.18 55.24 -9.29
CA ILE A 9 36.40 53.81 -9.50
C ILE A 9 35.79 53.02 -8.33
N LEU A 10 35.97 53.45 -7.09
CA LEU A 10 35.37 52.81 -5.91
C LEU A 10 33.86 52.90 -5.92
N SER A 11 33.29 54.06 -6.29
CA SER A 11 31.87 54.25 -6.42
C SER A 11 31.24 53.39 -7.53
N ALA A 12 31.93 53.26 -8.68
CA ALA A 12 31.50 52.42 -9.82
C ALA A 12 31.53 50.91 -9.41
N HIS A 13 32.52 50.48 -8.63
CA HIS A 13 32.53 49.08 -8.13
C HIS A 13 31.41 48.79 -7.12
N ILE A 14 31.07 49.75 -6.24
CA ILE A 14 29.97 49.60 -5.30
C ILE A 14 28.63 49.50 -6.04
N VAL A 15 28.40 50.35 -7.06
CA VAL A 15 27.20 50.33 -7.86
C VAL A 15 27.09 49.03 -8.69
N LEU A 16 28.21 48.53 -9.26
CA LEU A 16 28.26 47.26 -9.95
C LEU A 16 28.00 46.08 -9.04
N MET A 17 28.45 46.11 -7.79
CA MET A 17 28.23 45.07 -6.79
C MET A 17 26.76 45.04 -6.33
N VAL A 18 26.11 46.18 -6.20
CA VAL A 18 24.66 46.27 -5.89
C VAL A 18 23.77 45.74 -7.03
N LEU A 19 24.18 45.95 -8.28
CA LEU A 19 23.48 45.44 -9.45
C LEU A 19 23.61 43.91 -9.60
N LEU A 20 24.68 43.30 -9.09
CA LEU A 20 24.85 41.85 -9.11
C LEU A 20 23.99 41.12 -8.05
N PHE A 21 23.58 41.79 -6.98
CA PHE A 21 22.64 41.23 -5.99
C PHE A 21 21.18 41.31 -6.39
N SER A 22 20.82 42.06 -7.42
CA SER A 22 19.43 42.18 -7.90
C SER A 22 19.04 41.12 -8.96
N ALA A 23 19.97 40.26 -9.40
CA ALA A 23 19.74 39.27 -10.46
C ALA A 23 19.35 37.86 -9.94
N CYS A 24 19.22 37.67 -8.62
CA CYS A 24 18.66 36.45 -8.07
C CYS A 24 17.15 36.58 -7.84
N ASN A 25 16.39 36.89 -8.91
CA ASN A 25 14.98 36.62 -8.94
C ASN A 25 14.78 35.16 -9.39
N GLY A 26 15.28 34.22 -8.57
CA GLY A 26 14.85 32.85 -8.63
C GLY A 26 13.32 32.85 -8.51
N LYS A 27 12.61 32.42 -9.55
CA LYS A 27 11.21 32.08 -9.44
C LYS A 27 11.12 31.09 -8.28
N SER A 28 10.82 31.59 -7.10
CA SER A 28 10.29 30.82 -6.00
C SER A 28 9.12 30.08 -6.61
N LYS A 29 9.24 28.76 -6.82
CA LYS A 29 8.09 27.88 -6.94
C LYS A 29 7.35 28.12 -5.64
N THR A 30 6.33 28.95 -5.69
CA THR A 30 5.35 29.10 -4.64
C THR A 30 4.79 27.70 -4.48
N SER A 31 5.26 26.97 -3.49
CA SER A 31 4.56 25.81 -3.00
C SER A 31 3.24 26.40 -2.52
N PHE A 32 2.19 26.22 -3.30
CA PHE A 32 0.84 26.44 -2.84
C PHE A 32 0.62 25.44 -1.71
N MET A 33 0.90 25.84 -0.48
CA MET A 33 0.28 25.24 0.69
C MET A 33 -1.20 25.56 0.54
N GLN A 34 -1.96 24.62 0.02
CA GLN A 34 -3.40 24.73 -0.03
C GLN A 34 -3.89 24.58 1.41
N GLU A 35 -4.08 25.71 2.09
CA GLU A 35 -4.68 25.77 3.42
C GLU A 35 -6.10 25.19 3.31
N GLY A 36 -6.46 24.26 4.21
CA GLY A 36 -7.83 23.86 4.44
C GLY A 36 -8.24 22.48 3.95
N GLY A 37 -7.32 21.51 3.84
CA GLY A 37 -7.70 20.11 3.61
C GLY A 37 -8.22 19.43 4.91
N ASP A 38 -9.31 18.66 4.80
CA ASP A 38 -9.84 17.82 5.88
C ASP A 38 -9.13 16.46 5.85
N THR A 39 -8.35 16.18 6.90
CA THR A 39 -7.60 14.92 7.03
C THR A 39 -8.50 13.84 7.58
N LEU A 40 -8.70 12.76 6.82
CA LEU A 40 -9.40 11.58 7.30
C LEU A 40 -8.61 10.93 8.44
N ASN A 41 -9.24 10.82 9.61
CA ASN A 41 -8.62 10.20 10.76
C ASN A 41 -8.57 8.68 10.60
N LEU A 42 -7.39 8.16 10.21
CA LEU A 42 -7.09 6.73 10.19
C LEU A 42 -6.50 6.35 11.55
N ARG A 43 -7.08 5.34 12.18
CA ARG A 43 -6.72 4.97 13.57
C ARG A 43 -5.64 3.91 13.66
N TYR A 44 -5.46 3.14 12.58
CA TYR A 44 -4.60 1.96 12.57
C TYR A 44 -3.64 1.90 11.39
N ALA A 45 -4.03 2.44 10.23
CA ALA A 45 -3.17 2.46 9.05
C ALA A 45 -2.05 3.48 9.22
N GLU A 46 -0.80 3.02 9.20
CA GLU A 46 0.40 3.84 9.40
C GLU A 46 1.02 4.30 8.07
N ASN A 47 0.78 3.54 7.00
CA ASN A 47 1.37 3.78 5.69
C ASN A 47 0.43 4.51 4.72
N LEU A 48 -0.73 4.97 5.19
CA LEU A 48 -1.76 5.62 4.40
C LEU A 48 -2.15 6.96 5.03
N GLN A 49 -2.18 8.03 4.24
CA GLN A 49 -2.72 9.32 4.63
C GLN A 49 -3.70 9.80 3.57
N ILE A 50 -4.88 10.29 3.99
CA ILE A 50 -5.93 10.78 3.10
C ILE A 50 -6.31 12.18 3.57
N VAL A 51 -6.24 13.15 2.64
CA VAL A 51 -6.64 14.54 2.88
C VAL A 51 -7.63 14.97 1.81
N LYS A 52 -8.84 15.35 2.21
CA LYS A 52 -9.89 15.82 1.31
C LYS A 52 -9.79 17.33 1.13
N TYR A 53 -9.66 17.78 -0.10
CA TYR A 53 -9.72 19.18 -0.51
C TYR A 53 -11.01 19.45 -1.30
N GLN A 54 -11.29 20.69 -1.60
CA GLN A 54 -12.54 21.09 -2.28
C GLN A 54 -12.73 20.41 -3.65
N HIS A 55 -11.66 20.18 -4.40
CA HIS A 55 -11.75 19.71 -5.79
C HIS A 55 -11.00 18.39 -6.05
N TYR A 56 -10.34 17.85 -5.05
CA TYR A 56 -9.63 16.57 -5.14
C TYR A 56 -9.38 15.99 -3.74
N THR A 57 -9.10 14.72 -3.69
CA THR A 57 -8.59 14.06 -2.48
C THR A 57 -7.14 13.64 -2.70
N GLN A 58 -6.24 14.05 -1.82
CA GLN A 58 -4.85 13.60 -1.84
C GLN A 58 -4.73 12.35 -1.00
N VAL A 59 -4.13 11.33 -1.59
CA VAL A 59 -3.77 10.09 -0.90
C VAL A 59 -2.26 9.94 -0.98
N THR A 60 -1.60 9.90 0.18
CA THR A 60 -0.15 9.74 0.27
C THR A 60 0.16 8.40 0.90
N LEU A 61 0.96 7.60 0.20
CA LEU A 61 1.46 6.32 0.68
C LEU A 61 2.88 6.52 1.23
N ARG A 62 3.09 6.15 2.49
CA ARG A 62 4.43 6.09 3.07
C ARG A 62 5.16 4.87 2.50
N ASN A 63 6.44 5.02 2.25
CA ASN A 63 7.25 3.88 1.81
C ASN A 63 7.49 2.93 3.00
N PRO A 64 6.97 1.68 2.97
CA PRO A 64 7.09 0.77 4.10
C PRO A 64 8.51 0.18 4.27
N TRP A 65 9.37 0.31 3.27
CA TRP A 65 10.77 -0.13 3.32
C TRP A 65 11.73 1.00 3.70
N ASP A 66 11.32 2.27 3.51
CA ASP A 66 12.05 3.47 3.91
C ASP A 66 11.04 4.52 4.40
N THR A 67 10.70 4.44 5.67
CA THR A 67 9.62 5.25 6.29
C THR A 67 9.87 6.76 6.29
N LEU A 68 11.08 7.20 5.90
CA LEU A 68 11.40 8.62 5.70
C LEU A 68 10.97 9.12 4.31
N LYS A 69 10.58 8.22 3.42
CA LYS A 69 10.17 8.53 2.05
C LYS A 69 8.68 8.30 1.81
N THR A 70 8.16 9.02 0.85
CA THR A 70 6.86 8.75 0.25
C THR A 70 7.05 7.66 -0.81
N LEU A 71 6.16 6.64 -0.79
CA LEU A 71 6.10 5.66 -1.85
C LEU A 71 5.41 6.29 -3.07
N HIS A 72 4.21 6.84 -2.88
CA HIS A 72 3.44 7.48 -3.94
C HIS A 72 2.49 8.56 -3.40
N THR A 73 2.14 9.52 -4.24
CA THR A 73 1.07 10.48 -3.98
C THR A 73 0.06 10.42 -5.12
N TYR A 74 -1.20 10.15 -4.78
CA TYR A 74 -2.33 10.17 -5.72
C TYR A 74 -3.20 11.40 -5.47
N LEU A 75 -3.71 11.96 -6.57
CA LEU A 75 -4.66 13.07 -6.57
C LEU A 75 -5.95 12.55 -7.21
N LEU A 76 -6.89 12.19 -6.37
CA LEU A 76 -8.17 11.62 -6.79
C LEU A 76 -9.10 12.78 -7.18
N VAL A 77 -9.45 12.85 -8.44
CA VAL A 77 -10.35 13.89 -9.00
C VAL A 77 -11.60 13.22 -9.54
N ASN A 78 -12.78 13.69 -9.11
CA ASN A 78 -14.04 13.11 -9.58
C ASN A 78 -14.16 13.21 -11.11
N LYS A 79 -14.61 12.14 -11.77
CA LYS A 79 -14.80 12.10 -13.22
C LYS A 79 -15.80 13.11 -13.73
N GLN A 80 -16.77 13.50 -12.89
CA GLN A 80 -17.79 14.49 -13.23
C GLN A 80 -17.26 15.93 -13.16
N ASP A 81 -16.17 16.16 -12.43
CA ASP A 81 -15.58 17.48 -12.26
C ASP A 81 -14.52 17.76 -13.32
N SER A 82 -14.33 19.05 -13.64
CA SER A 82 -13.16 19.46 -14.41
C SER A 82 -11.88 19.24 -13.58
N CYS A 83 -10.82 18.82 -14.25
CA CYS A 83 -9.52 18.71 -13.58
C CYS A 83 -9.04 20.12 -13.21
N PRO A 84 -8.68 20.37 -11.93
CA PRO A 84 -8.16 21.67 -11.53
C PRO A 84 -6.91 22.06 -12.34
N SER A 85 -6.80 23.33 -12.70
CA SER A 85 -5.68 23.85 -13.50
C SER A 85 -4.35 23.87 -12.74
N SER A 86 -4.41 23.82 -11.40
CA SER A 86 -3.24 23.76 -10.52
C SER A 86 -3.45 22.67 -9.47
N LEU A 87 -2.66 21.63 -9.56
CA LEU A 87 -2.62 20.52 -8.60
C LEU A 87 -1.18 20.40 -8.06
N PRO A 88 -1.00 19.90 -6.82
CA PRO A 88 0.33 19.55 -6.33
C PRO A 88 0.94 18.40 -7.14
N GLU A 89 2.19 18.08 -6.85
CA GLU A 89 2.86 16.91 -7.47
C GLU A 89 2.20 15.60 -7.05
N GLY A 90 1.90 14.74 -8.02
CA GLY A 90 1.28 13.43 -7.79
C GLY A 90 0.64 12.86 -9.05
N THR A 91 0.25 11.60 -8.98
CA THR A 91 -0.47 10.92 -10.06
C THR A 91 -1.96 11.25 -9.98
N ILE A 92 -2.49 11.87 -11.02
CA ILE A 92 -3.93 12.16 -11.12
C ILE A 92 -4.67 10.86 -11.44
N VAL A 93 -5.68 10.56 -10.62
CA VAL A 93 -6.58 9.41 -10.80
C VAL A 93 -8.02 9.94 -10.92
N ARG A 94 -8.66 9.63 -12.03
CA ARG A 94 -10.06 9.99 -12.26
C ARG A 94 -10.98 8.95 -11.63
N VAL A 95 -11.66 9.34 -10.54
CA VAL A 95 -12.54 8.45 -9.77
C VAL A 95 -14.03 8.79 -9.98
N PRO A 96 -14.95 7.83 -9.80
CA PRO A 96 -14.71 6.43 -9.50
C PRO A 96 -14.14 5.64 -10.68
N LEU A 97 -13.29 4.64 -10.38
CA LEU A 97 -12.81 3.71 -11.38
C LEU A 97 -13.96 2.85 -11.91
N SER A 98 -13.96 2.57 -13.19
CA SER A 98 -15.00 1.79 -13.87
C SER A 98 -14.47 0.62 -14.69
N ASN A 99 -13.21 0.69 -15.11
CA ASN A 99 -12.50 -0.32 -15.87
C ASN A 99 -11.16 -0.60 -15.22
N SER A 100 -11.09 -1.46 -14.21
CA SER A 100 -9.84 -1.73 -13.52
C SER A 100 -9.20 -3.05 -13.94
N LEU A 101 -7.86 -3.05 -14.00
CA LEU A 101 -7.04 -4.25 -14.11
C LEU A 101 -6.48 -4.60 -12.73
N ILE A 102 -6.74 -5.82 -12.25
CA ILE A 102 -6.39 -6.26 -10.90
C ILE A 102 -5.36 -7.39 -10.94
N PHE A 103 -4.27 -7.22 -10.19
CA PHE A 103 -3.16 -8.18 -10.18
C PHE A 103 -3.26 -9.23 -9.07
N SER A 104 -4.16 -9.07 -8.10
CA SER A 104 -4.19 -9.89 -6.90
C SER A 104 -5.59 -10.43 -6.58
N SER A 105 -5.67 -11.72 -6.22
CA SER A 105 -6.91 -12.34 -5.71
C SER A 105 -7.44 -11.63 -4.45
N VAL A 106 -6.55 -11.05 -3.63
CA VAL A 106 -6.93 -10.30 -2.42
C VAL A 106 -7.73 -9.07 -2.79
N HIS A 107 -7.26 -8.29 -3.79
CA HIS A 107 -7.99 -7.10 -4.24
C HIS A 107 -9.31 -7.47 -4.92
N CYS A 108 -9.37 -8.58 -5.68
CA CYS A 108 -10.64 -9.08 -6.21
C CYS A 108 -11.65 -9.39 -5.09
N GLY A 109 -11.21 -10.07 -4.03
CA GLY A 109 -12.05 -10.37 -2.86
C GLY A 109 -12.52 -9.11 -2.15
N LEU A 110 -11.61 -8.13 -1.95
CA LEU A 110 -11.97 -6.85 -1.34
C LEU A 110 -13.02 -6.08 -2.17
N LEU A 111 -12.87 -6.05 -3.49
CA LEU A 111 -13.85 -5.41 -4.37
C LEU A 111 -15.19 -6.15 -4.38
N GLN A 112 -15.20 -7.47 -4.15
CA GLN A 112 -16.42 -8.22 -3.91
C GLN A 112 -17.15 -7.72 -2.65
N GLU A 113 -16.44 -7.60 -1.53
CA GLU A 113 -17.02 -7.11 -0.27
C GLU A 113 -17.52 -5.66 -0.37
N LEU A 114 -16.87 -4.82 -1.19
CA LEU A 114 -17.32 -3.47 -1.50
C LEU A 114 -18.48 -3.39 -2.51
N GLY A 115 -18.91 -4.52 -3.09
CA GLY A 115 -19.91 -4.52 -4.16
C GLY A 115 -19.45 -3.82 -5.44
N ALA A 116 -18.16 -3.94 -5.78
CA ALA A 116 -17.51 -3.29 -6.92
C ALA A 116 -16.93 -4.28 -7.94
N LEU A 117 -17.40 -5.53 -7.97
CA LEU A 117 -16.92 -6.55 -8.93
C LEU A 117 -17.15 -6.15 -10.39
N ASP A 118 -18.22 -5.43 -10.68
CA ASP A 118 -18.55 -4.93 -12.02
C ASP A 118 -17.52 -3.93 -12.58
N LYS A 119 -16.67 -3.39 -11.73
CA LYS A 119 -15.57 -2.48 -12.08
C LYS A 119 -14.29 -3.20 -12.51
N ILE A 120 -14.21 -4.51 -12.30
CA ILE A 120 -13.08 -5.32 -12.75
C ILE A 120 -13.31 -5.72 -14.20
N LYS A 121 -12.40 -5.33 -15.09
CA LYS A 121 -12.43 -5.68 -16.52
C LYS A 121 -11.30 -6.59 -16.93
N GLY A 122 -10.27 -6.69 -16.11
CA GLY A 122 -9.19 -7.64 -16.31
C GLY A 122 -8.53 -8.08 -15.02
N VAL A 123 -7.90 -9.24 -15.09
CA VAL A 123 -7.08 -9.78 -14.01
C VAL A 123 -5.78 -10.33 -14.56
N CYS A 124 -4.75 -10.31 -13.73
CA CYS A 124 -3.52 -11.07 -13.96
C CYS A 124 -3.51 -12.33 -13.08
N ASP A 125 -2.63 -13.28 -13.43
CA ASP A 125 -2.40 -14.51 -12.65
C ASP A 125 -3.71 -15.26 -12.32
N LEU A 126 -4.58 -15.43 -13.30
CA LEU A 126 -5.92 -16.04 -13.16
C LEU A 126 -5.89 -17.37 -12.40
N GLN A 127 -4.80 -18.14 -12.51
CA GLN A 127 -4.58 -19.40 -11.81
C GLN A 127 -4.58 -19.27 -10.28
N TYR A 128 -4.29 -18.09 -9.75
CA TYR A 128 -4.29 -17.78 -8.32
C TYR A 128 -5.54 -17.06 -7.85
N ILE A 129 -6.42 -16.64 -8.75
CA ILE A 129 -7.69 -16.02 -8.38
C ILE A 129 -8.59 -17.07 -7.73
N ARG A 130 -9.20 -16.71 -6.57
CA ARG A 130 -10.07 -17.60 -5.78
C ARG A 130 -11.48 -17.05 -5.60
N VAL A 131 -11.84 -16.00 -6.33
CA VAL A 131 -13.17 -15.39 -6.34
C VAL A 131 -14.02 -16.05 -7.43
N PRO A 132 -15.04 -16.86 -7.07
CA PRO A 132 -15.81 -17.65 -8.04
C PRO A 132 -16.47 -16.80 -9.13
N ALA A 133 -16.99 -15.63 -8.77
CA ALA A 133 -17.63 -14.71 -9.72
C ALA A 133 -16.63 -14.22 -10.79
N ILE A 134 -15.40 -13.92 -10.43
CA ILE A 134 -14.35 -13.51 -11.39
C ILE A 134 -14.00 -14.68 -12.33
N LEU A 135 -13.83 -15.88 -11.77
CA LEU A 135 -13.53 -17.08 -12.59
C LEU A 135 -14.64 -17.37 -13.61
N GLU A 136 -15.90 -17.17 -13.21
CA GLU A 136 -17.05 -17.34 -14.10
C GLU A 136 -17.08 -16.26 -15.19
N SER A 137 -16.87 -14.99 -14.83
CA SER A 137 -16.82 -13.88 -15.79
C SER A 137 -15.64 -14.02 -16.77
N CYS A 138 -14.49 -14.55 -16.33
CA CYS A 138 -13.38 -14.87 -17.23
C CYS A 138 -13.76 -15.99 -18.23
N ARG A 139 -14.47 -17.04 -17.77
CA ARG A 139 -14.98 -18.11 -18.67
C ARG A 139 -15.94 -17.57 -19.71
N LYS A 140 -16.79 -16.62 -19.34
CA LYS A 140 -17.72 -15.92 -20.25
C LYS A 140 -17.05 -14.86 -21.13
N LYS A 141 -15.76 -14.59 -20.94
CA LYS A 141 -15.00 -13.51 -21.60
C LYS A 141 -15.54 -12.09 -21.29
N GLU A 142 -16.21 -11.92 -20.16
CA GLU A 142 -16.65 -10.62 -19.63
C GLU A 142 -15.50 -9.90 -18.92
N ILE A 143 -14.57 -10.67 -18.34
CA ILE A 143 -13.31 -10.19 -17.74
C ILE A 143 -12.14 -10.80 -18.52
N THR A 144 -11.18 -9.96 -18.87
CA THR A 144 -9.99 -10.34 -19.64
C THR A 144 -8.93 -10.96 -18.73
N ASP A 145 -8.40 -12.12 -19.09
CA ASP A 145 -7.16 -12.64 -18.54
C ASP A 145 -5.97 -11.97 -19.23
N ALA A 146 -5.31 -11.06 -18.53
CA ALA A 146 -4.15 -10.31 -19.01
C ALA A 146 -2.83 -11.07 -18.82
N GLY A 147 -2.87 -12.34 -18.44
CA GLY A 147 -1.69 -13.20 -18.30
C GLY A 147 -0.96 -13.04 -16.95
N SER A 148 0.36 -13.14 -16.98
CA SER A 148 1.18 -13.04 -15.76
C SER A 148 1.35 -11.61 -15.27
N SER A 149 1.24 -11.39 -13.95
CA SER A 149 1.53 -10.11 -13.31
C SER A 149 2.99 -9.64 -13.51
N MET A 150 3.92 -10.57 -13.68
CA MET A 150 5.33 -10.25 -13.95
C MET A 150 5.60 -9.77 -15.39
N ASN A 151 4.75 -10.16 -16.34
CA ASN A 151 4.83 -9.75 -17.73
C ASN A 151 3.43 -9.77 -18.36
N PRO A 152 2.59 -8.77 -18.07
CA PRO A 152 1.25 -8.70 -18.61
C PRO A 152 1.22 -8.61 -20.14
N ASP A 153 0.18 -9.15 -20.73
CA ASP A 153 -0.12 -9.03 -22.16
C ASP A 153 -0.57 -7.59 -22.47
N ILE A 154 0.37 -6.79 -22.96
CA ILE A 154 0.17 -5.37 -23.21
C ILE A 154 -0.92 -5.08 -24.23
N GLU A 155 -1.09 -5.96 -25.24
CA GLU A 155 -2.14 -5.78 -26.25
C GLU A 155 -3.51 -5.91 -25.60
N LYS A 156 -3.72 -6.95 -24.79
CA LYS A 156 -4.96 -7.12 -24.04
C LYS A 156 -5.22 -5.98 -23.04
N VAL A 157 -4.16 -5.46 -22.40
CA VAL A 157 -4.31 -4.31 -21.49
C VAL A 157 -4.74 -3.07 -22.26
N ILE A 158 -4.17 -2.81 -23.44
CA ILE A 158 -4.56 -1.68 -24.30
C ILE A 158 -6.01 -1.83 -24.75
N ASP A 159 -6.41 -3.01 -25.25
CA ASP A 159 -7.76 -3.28 -25.74
C ASP A 159 -8.83 -3.12 -24.66
N MET A 160 -8.49 -3.42 -23.41
CA MET A 160 -9.37 -3.29 -22.26
C MET A 160 -9.62 -1.82 -21.86
N HIS A 161 -8.73 -0.89 -22.22
CA HIS A 161 -8.78 0.53 -21.84
C HIS A 161 -9.00 0.75 -20.33
N PRO A 162 -8.15 0.22 -19.45
CA PRO A 162 -8.34 0.38 -18.02
C PRO A 162 -8.11 1.83 -17.59
N ASP A 163 -8.89 2.27 -16.62
CA ASP A 163 -8.76 3.60 -15.99
C ASP A 163 -7.91 3.56 -14.70
N GLY A 164 -7.50 2.37 -14.28
CA GLY A 164 -6.56 2.14 -13.21
C GLY A 164 -6.07 0.70 -13.15
N ILE A 165 -4.84 0.52 -12.70
CA ILE A 165 -4.20 -0.78 -12.48
C ILE A 165 -3.88 -0.92 -11.01
N LEU A 166 -4.45 -1.91 -10.33
CA LEU A 166 -4.19 -2.18 -8.91
C LEU A 166 -3.19 -3.34 -8.80
N LEU A 167 -2.07 -3.07 -8.16
CA LEU A 167 -1.03 -4.08 -7.90
C LEU A 167 -0.42 -3.90 -6.51
N SER A 168 0.21 -4.94 -5.99
CA SER A 168 1.00 -4.87 -4.76
C SER A 168 2.45 -4.55 -5.12
N PRO A 169 2.99 -3.40 -4.65
CA PRO A 169 4.40 -3.07 -4.85
C PRO A 169 5.29 -4.02 -4.03
N TYR A 170 6.56 -4.13 -4.37
CA TYR A 170 7.57 -4.84 -3.59
C TYR A 170 8.89 -4.07 -3.57
N GLU A 171 9.69 -4.34 -2.56
CA GLU A 171 10.97 -3.67 -2.40
C GLU A 171 11.85 -3.86 -3.63
N ASN A 172 12.45 -2.77 -4.10
CA ASN A 172 13.35 -2.78 -5.27
C ASN A 172 12.69 -3.33 -6.55
N SER A 173 11.40 -3.11 -6.75
CA SER A 173 10.68 -3.52 -7.96
C SER A 173 11.34 -2.99 -9.26
N GLY A 174 12.11 -1.91 -9.16
CA GLY A 174 12.80 -1.30 -10.32
C GLY A 174 11.83 -0.71 -11.35
N GLY A 175 10.54 -0.62 -10.99
CA GLY A 175 9.45 -0.18 -11.86
C GLY A 175 8.58 -1.35 -12.34
N TYR A 176 7.52 -1.00 -13.09
CA TYR A 176 6.50 -1.94 -13.57
C TYR A 176 6.63 -2.24 -15.08
N GLY A 177 7.79 -1.93 -15.65
CA GLY A 177 8.14 -2.28 -17.00
C GLY A 177 7.27 -1.63 -18.07
N ARG A 178 6.71 -2.47 -18.97
CA ARG A 178 5.99 -1.97 -20.16
C ARG A 178 4.65 -1.29 -19.81
N ILE A 179 4.00 -1.67 -18.71
CA ILE A 179 2.70 -1.07 -18.32
C ILE A 179 2.83 0.40 -17.91
N GLU A 180 3.98 0.84 -17.38
CA GLU A 180 4.23 2.26 -17.05
C GLU A 180 4.12 3.17 -18.28
N LYS A 181 4.48 2.64 -19.46
CA LYS A 181 4.47 3.39 -20.72
C LYS A 181 3.06 3.62 -21.28
N LEU A 182 2.05 2.98 -20.69
CA LEU A 182 0.66 3.12 -21.13
C LEU A 182 -0.03 4.39 -20.61
N ASN A 183 0.63 5.13 -19.70
CA ASN A 183 0.06 6.31 -19.04
C ASN A 183 -1.27 6.03 -18.31
N ILE A 184 -1.47 4.80 -17.86
CA ILE A 184 -2.59 4.39 -17.02
C ILE A 184 -2.15 4.52 -15.56
N PRO A 185 -2.94 5.14 -14.66
CA PRO A 185 -2.59 5.22 -13.26
C PRO A 185 -2.34 3.83 -12.66
N ILE A 186 -1.15 3.63 -12.09
CA ILE A 186 -0.79 2.43 -11.33
C ILE A 186 -1.02 2.74 -9.86
N LEU A 187 -1.87 1.95 -9.22
CA LEU A 187 -2.26 2.10 -7.83
C LEU A 187 -1.52 1.05 -7.00
N GLU A 188 -0.52 1.52 -6.26
CA GLU A 188 0.37 0.71 -5.43
C GLU A 188 -0.31 0.36 -4.10
N CYS A 189 -0.89 -0.82 -4.03
CA CYS A 189 -1.63 -1.30 -2.88
C CYS A 189 -0.68 -1.95 -1.87
N ALA A 190 -0.06 -1.14 -1.01
CA ALA A 190 0.91 -1.57 0.00
C ALA A 190 0.27 -1.97 1.34
N ASP A 191 -1.03 -2.25 1.37
CA ASP A 191 -1.80 -2.62 2.56
C ASP A 191 -1.22 -3.84 3.29
N TYR A 192 -0.62 -4.77 2.56
CA TYR A 192 0.00 -5.97 3.13
C TYR A 192 1.24 -5.67 3.99
N MET A 193 1.80 -4.47 3.87
CA MET A 193 2.97 -4.00 4.64
C MET A 193 2.57 -3.22 5.91
N GLU A 194 1.28 -3.12 6.22
CA GLU A 194 0.85 -2.57 7.50
C GLU A 194 1.31 -3.44 8.67
N THR A 195 1.56 -2.80 9.81
CA THR A 195 2.07 -3.46 11.01
C THR A 195 1.00 -4.14 11.85
N SER A 196 -0.28 -3.96 11.51
CA SER A 196 -1.41 -4.55 12.21
C SER A 196 -2.53 -5.00 11.28
N ALA A 197 -3.31 -5.99 11.71
CA ALA A 197 -4.46 -6.48 10.96
C ALA A 197 -5.53 -5.39 10.74
N LEU A 198 -5.78 -4.55 11.75
CA LEU A 198 -6.71 -3.42 11.63
C LEU A 198 -6.14 -2.31 10.75
N GLY A 199 -4.83 -2.05 10.79
CA GLY A 199 -4.18 -1.12 9.86
C GLY A 199 -4.37 -1.57 8.42
N ARG A 200 -4.13 -2.85 8.14
CA ARG A 200 -4.38 -3.44 6.82
C ARG A 200 -5.85 -3.36 6.41
N ALA A 201 -6.77 -3.67 7.32
CA ALA A 201 -8.21 -3.59 7.04
C ALA A 201 -8.67 -2.16 6.76
N GLU A 202 -8.09 -1.16 7.40
CA GLU A 202 -8.48 0.24 7.25
C GLU A 202 -8.18 0.81 5.85
N TRP A 203 -7.30 0.16 5.07
CA TRP A 203 -7.07 0.51 3.66
C TRP A 203 -8.34 0.36 2.80
N VAL A 204 -9.36 -0.35 3.27
CA VAL A 204 -10.65 -0.43 2.58
C VAL A 204 -11.23 0.95 2.27
N ARG A 205 -10.93 1.97 3.09
CA ARG A 205 -11.34 3.35 2.87
C ARG A 205 -10.69 3.97 1.62
N PHE A 206 -9.43 3.64 1.36
CA PHE A 206 -8.77 4.04 0.11
C PHE A 206 -9.45 3.39 -1.10
N TYR A 207 -9.74 2.09 -1.03
CA TYR A 207 -10.48 1.41 -2.10
C TYR A 207 -11.90 1.98 -2.26
N GLY A 208 -12.57 2.33 -1.16
CA GLY A 208 -13.86 3.04 -1.20
C GLY A 208 -13.80 4.32 -2.04
N LEU A 209 -12.78 5.15 -1.82
CA LEU A 209 -12.55 6.37 -2.61
C LEU A 209 -12.28 6.07 -4.09
N LEU A 210 -11.50 5.03 -4.38
CA LEU A 210 -11.18 4.65 -5.77
C LEU A 210 -12.41 4.21 -6.56
N PHE A 211 -13.37 3.56 -5.91
CA PHE A 211 -14.52 2.94 -6.57
C PHE A 211 -15.86 3.63 -6.29
N GLY A 212 -15.86 4.76 -5.56
CA GLY A 212 -17.07 5.50 -5.18
C GLY A 212 -17.95 4.70 -4.23
N LYS A 213 -17.30 4.02 -3.27
CA LYS A 213 -17.90 3.11 -2.29
C LYS A 213 -17.50 3.48 -0.85
N GLU A 214 -17.41 4.78 -0.55
CA GLU A 214 -16.93 5.27 0.74
C GLU A 214 -17.82 4.82 1.90
N ALA A 215 -19.14 4.89 1.73
CA ALA A 215 -20.09 4.50 2.78
C ALA A 215 -20.03 2.98 3.07
N GLU A 216 -19.92 2.17 2.00
CA GLU A 216 -19.76 0.73 2.13
C GLU A 216 -18.41 0.38 2.78
N ALA A 217 -17.34 1.10 2.42
CA ALA A 217 -16.01 0.92 3.00
C ALA A 217 -15.99 1.26 4.50
N ASP A 218 -16.61 2.37 4.90
CA ASP A 218 -16.71 2.76 6.31
C ASP A 218 -17.53 1.74 7.11
N SER A 219 -18.65 1.26 6.57
CA SER A 219 -19.49 0.23 7.21
C SER A 219 -18.74 -1.09 7.34
N LEU A 220 -18.04 -1.53 6.29
CA LEU A 220 -17.25 -2.76 6.27
C LEU A 220 -16.13 -2.68 7.32
N PHE A 221 -15.39 -1.57 7.35
CA PHE A 221 -14.31 -1.39 8.33
C PHE A 221 -14.84 -1.38 9.75
N ALA A 222 -15.95 -0.69 10.03
CA ALA A 222 -16.55 -0.64 11.36
C ALA A 222 -16.94 -2.03 11.86
N GLY A 223 -17.55 -2.86 11.01
CA GLY A 223 -17.89 -4.24 11.36
C GLY A 223 -16.66 -5.12 11.62
N VAL A 224 -15.62 -5.00 10.80
CA VAL A 224 -14.35 -5.72 11.00
C VAL A 224 -13.68 -5.28 12.30
N GLU A 225 -13.63 -3.98 12.58
CA GLU A 225 -13.03 -3.45 13.80
C GLU A 225 -13.75 -3.95 15.06
N GLU A 226 -15.07 -3.87 15.09
CA GLU A 226 -15.88 -4.33 16.22
C GLU A 226 -15.65 -5.82 16.49
N ALA A 227 -15.75 -6.66 15.46
CA ALA A 227 -15.53 -8.10 15.57
C ALA A 227 -14.11 -8.41 16.06
N TYR A 228 -13.09 -7.76 15.48
CA TYR A 228 -11.68 -7.97 15.85
C TYR A 228 -11.43 -7.60 17.31
N LEU A 229 -11.87 -6.41 17.73
CA LEU A 229 -11.67 -5.94 19.11
C LEU A 229 -12.43 -6.80 20.12
N SER A 230 -13.64 -7.27 19.78
CA SER A 230 -14.41 -8.20 20.60
C SER A 230 -13.64 -9.51 20.81
N LEU A 231 -13.15 -10.15 19.75
CA LEU A 231 -12.38 -11.39 19.83
C LEU A 231 -11.08 -11.21 20.62
N ARG A 232 -10.35 -10.13 20.36
CA ARG A 232 -9.11 -9.81 21.10
C ARG A 232 -9.38 -9.66 22.60
N ASN A 233 -10.48 -9.01 22.98
CA ASN A 233 -10.85 -8.81 24.38
C ASN A 233 -11.21 -10.13 25.07
N GLN A 234 -11.76 -11.10 24.36
CA GLN A 234 -12.11 -12.42 24.93
C GLN A 234 -10.88 -13.23 25.34
N VAL A 235 -9.73 -13.01 24.68
CA VAL A 235 -8.53 -13.81 24.89
C VAL A 235 -7.40 -13.10 25.66
N LYS A 236 -7.55 -11.79 25.92
CA LYS A 236 -6.47 -10.96 26.51
C LYS A 236 -5.96 -11.44 27.87
N ASP A 237 -6.87 -12.01 28.68
CA ASP A 237 -6.61 -12.44 30.07
C ASP A 237 -6.41 -13.95 30.20
N ILE A 238 -6.41 -14.68 29.07
CA ILE A 238 -6.19 -16.14 29.08
C ILE A 238 -4.74 -16.45 29.44
N THR A 239 -4.55 -17.31 30.44
CA THR A 239 -3.24 -17.81 30.88
C THR A 239 -3.33 -19.32 31.20
N PRO A 240 -2.26 -20.11 30.88
CA PRO A 240 -1.05 -19.70 30.15
C PRO A 240 -1.33 -19.40 28.68
N LYS A 241 -0.58 -18.45 28.11
CA LYS A 241 -0.66 -18.14 26.66
C LYS A 241 -0.08 -19.29 25.86
N PRO A 242 -0.79 -19.83 24.87
CA PRO A 242 -0.25 -20.84 23.97
C PRO A 242 0.95 -20.30 23.19
N THR A 243 1.97 -21.11 23.01
CA THR A 243 3.12 -20.74 22.19
C THR A 243 2.88 -21.17 20.74
N VAL A 244 3.23 -20.31 19.80
CA VAL A 244 2.96 -20.49 18.38
C VAL A 244 4.25 -20.44 17.57
N ILE A 245 4.39 -21.43 16.70
CA ILE A 245 5.32 -21.46 15.58
C ILE A 245 4.52 -21.71 14.32
N THR A 246 4.83 -21.01 13.25
CA THR A 246 4.08 -21.06 12.00
C THR A 246 5.02 -21.22 10.81
N GLU A 247 4.44 -21.40 9.64
CA GLU A 247 5.08 -21.61 8.37
C GLU A 247 5.74 -22.99 8.21
N LEU A 248 6.15 -23.26 6.99
CA LEU A 248 6.82 -24.49 6.62
C LEU A 248 8.17 -24.18 5.98
N LYS A 249 9.10 -25.07 6.15
CA LYS A 249 10.38 -25.02 5.44
C LYS A 249 10.16 -25.13 3.94
N THR A 250 10.66 -24.16 3.18
CA THR A 250 10.63 -24.15 1.72
C THR A 250 12.06 -24.22 1.18
N GLY A 251 12.38 -25.30 0.47
CA GLY A 251 13.74 -25.56 0.05
C GLY A 251 14.67 -25.77 1.24
N GLY A 252 15.76 -25.00 1.31
CA GLY A 252 16.73 -25.02 2.42
C GLY A 252 16.42 -24.08 3.57
N THR A 253 15.45 -23.20 3.42
CA THR A 253 15.22 -22.05 4.31
C THR A 253 13.83 -22.10 4.92
N TRP A 254 13.73 -21.64 6.17
CA TRP A 254 12.46 -21.43 6.84
C TRP A 254 12.15 -19.94 6.88
N TYR A 255 11.10 -19.50 6.17
CA TYR A 255 10.65 -18.12 6.17
C TYR A 255 9.59 -17.96 7.26
N VAL A 256 9.88 -17.12 8.26
CA VAL A 256 8.97 -16.85 9.38
C VAL A 256 8.55 -15.39 9.38
N PRO A 257 7.35 -15.04 9.84
CA PRO A 257 6.98 -13.64 10.06
C PRO A 257 7.96 -12.95 11.02
N GLY A 258 8.46 -11.77 10.67
CA GLY A 258 9.22 -10.98 11.62
C GLY A 258 8.34 -10.50 12.79
N GLY A 259 8.94 -10.16 13.92
CA GLY A 259 8.23 -9.78 15.14
C GLY A 259 7.42 -8.49 15.01
N ASN A 260 7.81 -7.60 14.08
CA ASN A 260 7.07 -6.37 13.77
C ASN A 260 6.11 -6.52 12.58
N SER A 261 5.84 -7.76 12.13
CA SER A 261 4.90 -8.02 11.03
C SER A 261 3.44 -8.02 11.50
N THR A 262 2.52 -7.80 10.57
CA THR A 262 1.08 -7.96 10.79
C THR A 262 0.73 -9.32 11.39
N MET A 263 1.41 -10.40 10.94
CA MET A 263 1.15 -11.75 11.43
C MET A 263 1.60 -11.93 12.88
N ALA A 264 2.79 -11.43 13.26
CA ALA A 264 3.24 -11.50 14.65
C ALA A 264 2.30 -10.72 15.59
N LYS A 265 1.83 -9.55 15.15
CA LYS A 265 0.83 -8.76 15.87
C LYS A 265 -0.49 -9.51 16.00
N LEU A 266 -0.94 -10.18 14.93
CA LEU A 266 -2.17 -10.98 14.94
C LEU A 266 -2.09 -12.14 15.95
N TYR A 267 -0.94 -12.84 16.02
CA TYR A 267 -0.74 -13.89 17.02
C TYR A 267 -0.80 -13.34 18.44
N ALA A 268 -0.17 -12.19 18.70
CA ALA A 268 -0.22 -11.54 20.00
C ALA A 268 -1.65 -11.11 20.38
N ASP A 269 -2.39 -10.53 19.43
CA ASP A 269 -3.78 -10.10 19.62
C ASP A 269 -4.73 -11.30 19.80
N ALA A 270 -4.40 -12.46 19.22
CA ALA A 270 -5.09 -13.74 19.46
C ALA A 270 -4.71 -14.39 20.81
N GLY A 271 -3.92 -13.71 21.65
CA GLY A 271 -3.53 -14.21 22.97
C GLY A 271 -2.37 -15.23 22.93
N ALA A 272 -1.70 -15.39 21.81
CA ALA A 272 -0.58 -16.35 21.67
C ALA A 272 0.78 -15.69 21.98
N ARG A 273 1.77 -16.54 22.28
CA ARG A 273 3.18 -16.16 22.39
C ARG A 273 3.93 -16.66 21.16
N TYR A 274 4.26 -15.74 20.27
CA TYR A 274 5.03 -16.06 19.06
C TYR A 274 6.53 -16.18 19.40
N ILE A 275 7.16 -17.28 19.01
CA ILE A 275 8.55 -17.58 19.43
C ILE A 275 9.61 -16.71 18.76
N PHE A 276 9.26 -16.05 17.65
CA PHE A 276 10.14 -15.15 16.90
C PHE A 276 9.71 -13.68 17.01
N ALA A 277 8.95 -13.33 18.05
CA ALA A 277 8.52 -11.95 18.29
C ALA A 277 9.68 -10.96 18.53
N ASP A 278 10.87 -11.47 18.84
CA ASP A 278 12.11 -10.71 19.03
C ASP A 278 12.82 -10.31 17.73
N ILE A 279 12.40 -10.82 16.59
CA ILE A 279 12.98 -10.48 15.28
C ILE A 279 12.44 -9.10 14.82
N PRO A 280 13.31 -8.07 14.67
CA PRO A 280 12.85 -6.69 14.47
C PRO A 280 12.43 -6.35 13.02
N GLN A 281 12.04 -7.33 12.22
CA GLN A 281 11.60 -7.14 10.83
C GLN A 281 10.08 -7.04 10.75
N SER A 282 9.56 -6.21 9.83
CA SER A 282 8.14 -6.12 9.50
C SER A 282 7.71 -7.12 8.41
N GLY A 283 8.66 -7.60 7.61
CA GLY A 283 8.45 -8.65 6.60
C GLY A 283 8.82 -10.04 7.09
N SER A 284 9.01 -10.97 6.15
CA SER A 284 9.49 -12.32 6.44
C SER A 284 10.98 -12.34 6.76
N ALA A 285 11.37 -13.08 7.81
CA ALA A 285 12.74 -13.38 8.15
C ALA A 285 13.11 -14.78 7.64
N SER A 286 14.29 -14.92 7.03
CA SER A 286 14.79 -16.22 6.61
C SER A 286 15.67 -16.82 7.71
N LEU A 287 15.34 -18.00 8.19
CA LEU A 287 16.05 -18.71 9.26
C LEU A 287 16.58 -20.07 8.79
N ALA A 288 17.73 -20.46 9.35
CA ALA A 288 18.21 -21.83 9.21
C ALA A 288 17.30 -22.80 9.98
N PHE A 289 17.22 -24.02 9.50
CA PHE A 289 16.41 -25.07 10.13
C PHE A 289 16.79 -25.27 11.61
N GLU A 290 18.08 -25.26 11.90
CA GLU A 290 18.64 -25.47 13.25
C GLU A 290 18.14 -24.38 14.22
N THR A 291 18.09 -23.13 13.78
CA THR A 291 17.58 -22.00 14.58
C THR A 291 16.10 -22.17 14.93
N VAL A 292 15.31 -22.64 13.96
CA VAL A 292 13.88 -22.88 14.17
C VAL A 292 13.68 -24.11 15.05
N PHE A 293 14.47 -25.16 14.85
CA PHE A 293 14.43 -26.39 15.63
C PHE A 293 14.78 -26.12 17.10
N ASP A 294 15.86 -25.41 17.38
CA ASP A 294 16.28 -25.07 18.75
C ASP A 294 15.21 -24.28 19.51
N LYS A 295 14.63 -23.25 18.89
CA LYS A 295 13.54 -22.48 19.50
C LYS A 295 12.22 -23.28 19.57
N GLY A 296 11.95 -24.14 18.59
CA GLY A 296 10.72 -24.91 18.47
C GLY A 296 10.72 -26.23 19.25
N CYS A 297 11.89 -26.82 19.56
CA CYS A 297 12.02 -28.12 20.23
C CYS A 297 11.38 -28.15 21.63
N LEU A 298 11.34 -26.99 22.30
CA LEU A 298 10.68 -26.81 23.60
C LEU A 298 9.15 -26.77 23.54
N LEU A 299 8.56 -26.76 22.32
CA LEU A 299 7.13 -26.56 22.10
C LEU A 299 6.41 -27.85 21.71
N TYR A 300 7.12 -28.87 21.27
CA TYR A 300 6.50 -30.07 20.75
C TYR A 300 6.14 -31.01 21.89
N THR A 301 4.93 -30.83 22.45
CA THR A 301 4.34 -31.73 23.44
C THR A 301 3.09 -32.47 22.93
N SER A 302 2.66 -32.20 21.67
CA SER A 302 1.51 -32.89 21.11
C SER A 302 1.96 -34.04 20.21
N PRO A 303 1.57 -35.28 20.51
CA PRO A 303 1.86 -36.40 19.63
C PRO A 303 1.22 -36.18 18.25
N SER A 304 2.00 -36.42 17.20
CA SER A 304 1.52 -36.41 15.84
C SER A 304 0.29 -37.33 15.70
N PRO A 305 -0.69 -37.02 14.83
CA PRO A 305 -1.74 -37.97 14.49
C PRO A 305 -1.24 -39.34 14.07
N ARG A 306 0.01 -39.45 13.55
CA ARG A 306 0.67 -40.70 13.24
C ARG A 306 1.17 -41.46 14.49
N ASP A 307 1.46 -40.75 15.56
CA ASP A 307 1.92 -41.37 16.82
C ASP A 307 0.73 -41.96 17.60
N ARG A 308 -0.48 -41.42 17.39
CA ARG A 308 -1.72 -41.96 17.96
C ARG A 308 -2.20 -43.27 17.30
N GLN A 309 -1.70 -43.62 16.14
CA GLN A 309 -2.04 -44.87 15.45
C GLN A 309 -1.15 -46.05 15.85
N LYS A 310 -0.14 -45.84 16.71
CA LYS A 310 0.81 -46.85 17.15
C LYS A 310 0.65 -47.25 18.63
N SER A 311 -0.35 -46.69 19.32
CA SER A 311 -0.65 -47.03 20.72
C SER A 311 -1.92 -47.89 20.83
#